data_275a4b8a7648348bd73998c73ee8ef83
#
_entry.id   275a4b8a7648348bd73998c73ee8ef83
#
_cell.length_a   1.000
_cell.length_b   1.000
_cell.length_c   1.000
_cell.angle_alpha   90.00
_cell.angle_beta   90.00
_cell.angle_gamma   90.00
#
_symmetry.space_group_name_H-M   'P 1'
#
loop_
_entity.id
_entity.type
_entity.pdbx_description
1 polymer ?
#
loop_
_entity_poly.entity_id
_entity_poly.type
_entity_poly.pdbx_seq_one_letter_code
_entity_poly.pdbx_strand_id
1 'polypeptide(L)'
;MLVQLMSFGYKHGLPPAADLVFDVRFMENPFYIAELRPLSGSDGPVREFVLGHEATRAFLECLMPLLEFAIPRYEAEKKARLGIAFGCTGGRHRSVAIADDVARRIAGFWPGDVAVEHRDRDRRDVRT
;
A
#
# COMPACT_ATOMS: atom_id res chain seq x y z
N MET A 1 -0.47 -8.72 -17.90
CA MET A 1 0.44 -8.57 -16.75
C MET A 1 -0.36 -8.42 -15.48
N LEU A 2 -0.03 -9.19 -14.47
CA LEU A 2 -0.61 -9.04 -13.15
C LEU A 2 0.06 -7.87 -12.41
N VAL A 3 -0.71 -6.96 -11.85
CA VAL A 3 -0.20 -5.93 -10.93
C VAL A 3 -0.49 -6.39 -9.52
N GLN A 4 0.58 -6.68 -8.78
CA GLN A 4 0.51 -7.20 -7.41
C GLN A 4 0.85 -6.10 -6.43
N LEU A 5 -0.14 -5.64 -5.68
CA LEU A 5 0.09 -4.67 -4.59
C LEU A 5 0.44 -5.45 -3.32
N MET A 6 1.35 -4.89 -2.53
CA MET A 6 1.76 -5.51 -1.27
C MET A 6 1.87 -4.46 -0.18
N SER A 7 1.45 -4.81 1.02
CA SER A 7 1.77 -4.01 2.20
C SER A 7 2.76 -4.79 3.07
N PHE A 8 3.65 -4.07 3.74
CA PHE A 8 4.65 -4.69 4.61
C PHE A 8 5.10 -3.72 5.70
N GLY A 9 5.74 -4.28 6.72
CA GLY A 9 6.39 -3.49 7.75
C GLY A 9 7.90 -3.55 7.59
N TYR A 10 8.55 -2.39 7.60
CA TYR A 10 10.01 -2.33 7.45
C TYR A 10 10.74 -3.15 8.51
N LYS A 11 10.17 -3.27 9.71
CA LYS A 11 10.80 -4.07 10.77
C LYS A 11 10.86 -5.56 10.44
N HIS A 12 10.09 -6.02 9.46
CA HIS A 12 10.10 -7.42 9.01
C HIS A 12 10.85 -7.62 7.70
N GLY A 13 11.54 -6.58 7.23
CA GLY A 13 12.34 -6.64 6.01
C GLY A 13 11.56 -6.34 4.74
N LEU A 14 12.30 -5.97 3.69
CA LEU A 14 11.72 -5.65 2.40
C LEU A 14 11.19 -6.92 1.71
N PRO A 15 10.04 -6.84 1.03
CA PRO A 15 9.57 -7.98 0.25
C PRO A 15 10.46 -8.15 -0.99
N PRO A 16 11.09 -9.33 -1.18
CA PRO A 16 12.03 -9.52 -2.29
C PRO A 16 11.36 -9.51 -3.67
N ALA A 17 10.05 -9.73 -3.72
CA ALA A 17 9.32 -9.77 -4.98
C ALA A 17 8.83 -8.39 -5.46
N ALA A 18 9.14 -7.31 -4.73
CA ALA A 18 8.70 -5.97 -5.10
C ALA A 18 9.63 -5.36 -6.15
N ASP A 19 9.03 -4.82 -7.21
CA ASP A 19 9.75 -4.04 -8.22
C ASP A 19 9.81 -2.57 -7.82
N LEU A 20 8.73 -2.06 -7.23
CA LEU A 20 8.64 -0.68 -6.75
C LEU A 20 8.29 -0.72 -5.27
N VAL A 21 9.01 0.07 -4.47
CA VAL A 21 8.79 0.14 -3.03
C VAL A 21 8.61 1.59 -2.63
N PHE A 22 7.52 1.89 -1.94
CA PHE A 22 7.23 3.22 -1.44
C PHE A 22 7.16 3.21 0.08
N ASP A 23 7.89 4.12 0.70
CA ASP A 23 7.89 4.29 2.14
C ASP A 23 6.77 5.25 2.51
N VAL A 24 5.79 4.78 3.26
CA VAL A 24 4.66 5.61 3.70
C VAL A 24 4.70 5.91 5.19
N ARG A 25 5.87 5.79 5.82
CA ARG A 25 6.03 6.08 7.26
C ARG A 25 5.86 7.56 7.59
N PHE A 26 5.90 8.45 6.58
CA PHE A 26 5.66 9.88 6.80
C PHE A 26 4.18 10.21 7.09
N MET A 27 3.27 9.28 6.84
CA MET A 27 1.84 9.49 7.11
C MET A 27 1.56 9.39 8.60
N GLU A 28 0.48 10.06 9.06
CA GLU A 28 0.06 9.98 10.46
C GLU A 28 -0.15 8.52 10.88
N ASN A 29 0.37 8.18 12.04
CA ASN A 29 0.34 6.80 12.53
C ASN A 29 -0.86 6.56 13.45
N PRO A 30 -1.85 5.76 13.03
CA PRO A 30 -3.03 5.49 13.85
C PRO A 30 -2.71 4.68 15.13
N PHE A 31 -1.51 4.11 15.24
CA PHE A 31 -1.10 3.39 16.43
C PHE A 31 -1.24 4.24 17.70
N TYR A 32 -1.04 5.57 17.58
CA TYR A 32 -1.09 6.45 18.74
C TYR A 32 -2.52 6.87 19.13
N ILE A 33 -3.53 6.37 18.42
CA ILE A 33 -4.93 6.58 18.77
C ILE A 33 -5.46 5.27 19.35
N ALA A 34 -5.88 5.30 20.63
CA ALA A 34 -6.22 4.09 21.36
C ALA A 34 -7.28 3.24 20.65
N GLU A 35 -8.31 3.88 20.09
CA GLU A 35 -9.41 3.18 19.42
C GLU A 35 -8.99 2.53 18.12
N LEU A 36 -7.92 3.03 17.48
CA LEU A 36 -7.47 2.52 16.18
C LEU A 36 -6.34 1.51 16.31
N ARG A 37 -5.61 1.56 17.43
CA ARG A 37 -4.42 0.71 17.63
C ARG A 37 -4.68 -0.78 17.42
N PRO A 38 -5.76 -1.38 17.95
CA PRO A 38 -5.99 -2.81 17.79
C PRO A 38 -6.50 -3.20 16.40
N LEU A 39 -6.94 -2.23 15.62
CA LEU A 39 -7.48 -2.46 14.29
C LEU A 39 -6.37 -2.52 13.24
N SER A 40 -6.72 -2.85 12.01
CA SER A 40 -5.79 -2.82 10.88
C SER A 40 -6.26 -1.83 9.83
N GLY A 41 -5.41 -1.61 8.82
CA GLY A 41 -5.75 -0.73 7.71
C GLY A 41 -6.88 -1.25 6.83
N SER A 42 -7.29 -2.52 7.02
CA SER A 42 -8.47 -3.08 6.34
C SER A 42 -9.76 -2.66 7.01
N ASP A 43 -9.69 -2.17 8.24
CA ASP A 43 -10.88 -1.74 8.99
C ASP A 43 -11.25 -0.30 8.62
N GLY A 44 -12.56 -0.04 8.46
CA GLY A 44 -13.06 1.26 8.04
C GLY A 44 -12.52 2.45 8.81
N PRO A 45 -12.56 2.44 10.15
CA PRO A 45 -12.05 3.60 10.92
C PRO A 45 -10.58 3.92 10.67
N VAL A 46 -9.72 2.91 10.52
CA VAL A 46 -8.31 3.13 10.22
C VAL A 46 -8.15 3.65 8.81
N ARG A 47 -8.86 3.06 7.85
CA ARG A 47 -8.79 3.51 6.46
C ARG A 47 -9.21 4.97 6.34
N GLU A 48 -10.29 5.36 6.98
CA GLU A 48 -10.76 6.74 6.96
C GLU A 48 -9.73 7.69 7.57
N PHE A 49 -9.11 7.28 8.67
CA PHE A 49 -8.08 8.08 9.32
C PHE A 49 -6.91 8.29 8.39
N VAL A 50 -6.37 7.22 7.81
CA VAL A 50 -5.18 7.30 6.95
C VAL A 50 -5.47 8.09 5.68
N LEU A 51 -6.56 7.76 4.99
CA LEU A 51 -6.88 8.38 3.71
C LEU A 51 -7.40 9.82 3.85
N GLY A 52 -7.85 10.19 5.03
CA GLY A 52 -8.37 11.52 5.29
C GLY A 52 -7.32 12.60 5.51
N HIS A 53 -6.07 12.23 5.71
CA HIS A 53 -5.00 13.20 5.96
C HIS A 53 -4.47 13.82 4.68
N GLU A 54 -4.07 15.09 4.79
CA GLU A 54 -3.58 15.84 3.64
C GLU A 54 -2.35 15.20 3.01
N ALA A 55 -1.39 14.74 3.83
CA ALA A 55 -0.17 14.13 3.30
C ALA A 55 -0.48 12.88 2.47
N THR A 56 -1.45 12.10 2.90
CA THR A 56 -1.87 10.90 2.15
C THR A 56 -2.48 11.29 0.81
N ARG A 57 -3.38 12.27 0.82
CA ARG A 57 -4.02 12.73 -0.42
C ARG A 57 -3.00 13.30 -1.40
N ALA A 58 -2.05 14.09 -0.90
CA ALA A 58 -1.00 14.65 -1.74
C ALA A 58 -0.11 13.55 -2.33
N PHE A 59 0.22 12.54 -1.53
CA PHE A 59 1.00 11.40 -2.01
C PHE A 59 0.27 10.68 -3.15
N LEU A 60 -1.01 10.41 -2.98
CA LEU A 60 -1.79 9.71 -4.01
C LEU A 60 -1.93 10.54 -5.29
N GLU A 61 -2.07 11.86 -5.15
CA GLU A 61 -2.14 12.76 -6.31
C GLU A 61 -0.84 12.75 -7.13
N CYS A 62 0.30 12.51 -6.49
CA CYS A 62 1.58 12.39 -7.18
C CYS A 62 1.79 10.97 -7.72
N LEU A 63 1.39 9.97 -6.93
CA LEU A 63 1.65 8.57 -7.26
C LEU A 63 0.83 8.08 -8.44
N MET A 64 -0.47 8.41 -8.48
CA MET A 64 -1.35 7.81 -9.48
C MET A 64 -0.98 8.19 -10.92
N PRO A 65 -0.64 9.46 -11.23
CA PRO A 65 -0.15 9.76 -12.58
C PRO A 65 1.12 9.01 -12.95
N LEU A 66 2.02 8.81 -11.96
CA LEU A 66 3.23 8.03 -12.20
C LEU A 66 2.89 6.59 -12.56
N LEU A 67 1.98 5.96 -11.81
CA LEU A 67 1.60 4.57 -12.08
C LEU A 67 0.84 4.43 -13.39
N GLU A 68 -0.05 5.37 -13.71
CA GLU A 68 -0.77 5.37 -14.98
C GLU A 68 0.21 5.44 -16.16
N PHE A 69 1.29 6.19 -16.01
CA PHE A 69 2.34 6.26 -17.01
C PHE A 69 3.15 4.96 -17.05
N ALA A 70 3.57 4.45 -15.90
CA ALA A 70 4.58 3.38 -15.82
C ALA A 70 4.02 1.98 -16.08
N ILE A 71 2.84 1.67 -15.58
CA ILE A 71 2.29 0.30 -15.65
C ILE A 71 2.21 -0.23 -17.09
N PRO A 72 1.64 0.50 -18.05
CA PRO A 72 1.60 0.00 -19.44
C PRO A 72 2.98 -0.21 -20.03
N ARG A 73 3.97 0.55 -19.61
CA ARG A 73 5.33 0.43 -20.11
C ARG A 73 6.04 -0.80 -19.60
N TYR A 74 5.75 -1.20 -18.36
CA TYR A 74 6.27 -2.47 -17.85
C TYR A 74 5.69 -3.64 -18.63
N GLU A 75 4.41 -3.59 -18.97
CA GLU A 75 3.82 -4.64 -19.79
C GLU A 75 4.44 -4.68 -21.18
N ALA A 76 4.73 -3.52 -21.76
CA ALA A 76 5.37 -3.44 -23.08
C ALA A 76 6.75 -4.09 -23.07
N GLU A 77 7.43 -4.11 -21.91
CA GLU A 77 8.71 -4.81 -21.72
C GLU A 77 8.51 -6.31 -21.45
N LYS A 78 7.31 -6.82 -21.63
CA LYS A 78 6.94 -8.22 -21.47
C LYS A 78 7.09 -8.74 -20.04
N LYS A 79 6.94 -7.85 -19.07
CA LYS A 79 6.93 -8.23 -17.66
C LYS A 79 5.62 -8.95 -17.35
N ALA A 80 5.71 -10.16 -16.78
CA ALA A 80 4.52 -10.95 -16.50
C ALA A 80 3.81 -10.46 -15.22
N ARG A 81 4.56 -9.91 -14.27
CA ARG A 81 4.07 -9.47 -12.97
C ARG A 81 4.83 -8.23 -12.52
N LEU A 82 4.09 -7.23 -12.08
CA LEU A 82 4.67 -6.01 -11.49
C LEU A 82 4.30 -5.98 -10.01
N GLY A 83 5.30 -6.03 -9.14
CA GLY A 83 5.11 -5.93 -7.70
C GLY A 83 5.29 -4.51 -7.22
N ILE A 84 4.27 -3.94 -6.58
CA ILE A 84 4.31 -2.61 -6.01
C ILE A 84 4.04 -2.73 -4.51
N ALA A 85 5.02 -2.33 -3.70
CA ALA A 85 4.95 -2.50 -2.26
C ALA A 85 4.91 -1.16 -1.53
N PHE A 86 4.10 -1.10 -0.48
CA PHE A 86 4.01 0.03 0.42
C PHE A 86 4.41 -0.41 1.82
N GLY A 87 5.33 0.31 2.45
CA GLY A 87 5.84 -0.05 3.76
C GLY A 87 5.59 1.02 4.81
N CYS A 88 5.11 0.59 5.97
CA CYS A 88 5.14 1.40 7.18
C CYS A 88 5.97 0.68 8.23
N THR A 89 5.96 1.10 9.51
CA THR A 89 6.86 0.49 10.49
C THR A 89 6.55 -0.99 10.71
N GLY A 90 5.31 -1.32 11.07
CA GLY A 90 4.92 -2.70 11.34
C GLY A 90 4.10 -3.37 10.26
N GLY A 91 3.61 -2.63 9.30
CA GLY A 91 2.85 -3.19 8.19
C GLY A 91 1.39 -3.51 8.51
N ARG A 92 0.82 -2.86 9.54
CA ARG A 92 -0.53 -3.18 9.98
C ARG A 92 -1.56 -2.12 9.62
N HIS A 93 -1.19 -0.86 9.62
CA HIS A 93 -2.16 0.25 9.46
C HIS A 93 -1.98 1.02 8.16
N ARG A 94 -0.96 1.88 8.09
CA ARG A 94 -0.79 2.82 6.97
C ARG A 94 -0.57 2.13 5.64
N SER A 95 0.34 1.17 5.62
CA SER A 95 0.67 0.44 4.39
C SER A 95 -0.52 -0.36 3.87
N VAL A 96 -1.30 -0.95 4.77
CA VAL A 96 -2.48 -1.75 4.39
C VAL A 96 -3.55 -0.86 3.75
N ALA A 97 -3.85 0.28 4.38
CA ALA A 97 -4.86 1.20 3.85
C ALA A 97 -4.46 1.73 2.47
N ILE A 98 -3.17 2.08 2.29
CA ILE A 98 -2.67 2.60 1.03
C ILE A 98 -2.68 1.52 -0.06
N ALA A 99 -2.20 0.32 0.25
CA ALA A 99 -2.17 -0.76 -0.75
C ALA A 99 -3.57 -1.08 -1.27
N ASP A 100 -4.55 -1.15 -0.39
CA ASP A 100 -5.94 -1.40 -0.79
C ASP A 100 -6.48 -0.27 -1.66
N ASP A 101 -6.22 0.98 -1.28
CA ASP A 101 -6.73 2.12 -2.03
C ASP A 101 -6.10 2.21 -3.42
N VAL A 102 -4.78 2.04 -3.50
CA VAL A 102 -4.08 2.07 -4.78
C VAL A 102 -4.54 0.94 -5.68
N ALA A 103 -4.77 -0.26 -5.13
CA ALA A 103 -5.28 -1.38 -5.91
C ALA A 103 -6.64 -1.05 -6.55
N ARG A 104 -7.54 -0.43 -5.78
CA ARG A 104 -8.85 -0.02 -6.33
C ARG A 104 -8.69 0.99 -7.46
N ARG A 105 -7.78 1.94 -7.30
CA ARG A 105 -7.54 2.96 -8.33
C ARG A 105 -6.94 2.35 -9.60
N ILE A 106 -5.98 1.43 -9.44
CA ILE A 106 -5.36 0.76 -10.58
C ILE A 106 -6.40 -0.08 -11.32
N ALA A 107 -7.26 -0.79 -10.60
CA ALA A 107 -8.32 -1.58 -11.22
C ALA A 107 -9.27 -0.74 -12.08
N GLY A 108 -9.36 0.56 -11.81
CA GLY A 108 -10.18 1.47 -12.60
C GLY A 108 -9.62 1.80 -13.97
N PHE A 109 -8.33 1.58 -14.22
CA PHE A 109 -7.74 1.89 -15.53
C PHE A 109 -6.96 0.73 -16.14
N TRP A 110 -6.52 -0.24 -15.34
CA TRP A 110 -5.71 -1.36 -15.83
C TRP A 110 -6.61 -2.54 -16.22
N PRO A 111 -6.58 -2.98 -17.49
CA PRO A 111 -7.47 -4.07 -17.94
C PRO A 111 -7.01 -5.46 -17.49
N GLY A 112 -5.76 -5.61 -17.03
CA GLY A 112 -5.25 -6.89 -16.54
C GLY A 112 -5.64 -7.15 -15.10
N ASP A 113 -5.09 -8.22 -14.53
CA ASP A 113 -5.38 -8.61 -13.15
C ASP A 113 -4.69 -7.70 -12.15
N VAL A 114 -5.38 -7.43 -11.04
CA VAL A 114 -4.85 -6.66 -9.91
C VAL A 114 -5.11 -7.49 -8.65
N ALA A 115 -4.08 -7.69 -7.84
CA ALA A 115 -4.18 -8.45 -6.60
C ALA A 115 -3.52 -7.68 -5.45
N VAL A 116 -3.93 -7.98 -4.22
CA VAL A 116 -3.38 -7.34 -3.02
C VAL A 116 -2.96 -8.42 -2.04
N GLU A 117 -1.79 -8.25 -1.43
CA GLU A 117 -1.30 -9.09 -0.36
C GLU A 117 -0.84 -8.23 0.81
N HIS A 118 -1.28 -8.57 2.02
CA HIS A 118 -0.88 -7.88 3.24
C HIS A 118 0.01 -8.80 4.06
N ARG A 119 1.31 -8.72 3.81
CA ARG A 119 2.27 -9.67 4.38
C ARG A 119 2.30 -9.66 5.90
N ASP A 120 2.23 -8.46 6.50
CA ASP A 120 2.46 -8.31 7.93
C ASP A 120 1.23 -7.81 8.72
N ARG A 121 0.07 -7.67 8.05
CA ARG A 121 -1.14 -7.12 8.67
C ARG A 121 -1.56 -7.83 9.95
N ASP A 122 -1.42 -9.15 9.97
CA ASP A 122 -1.94 -9.97 11.07
C ASP A 122 -0.88 -10.40 12.08
N ARG A 123 0.32 -9.82 11.99
CA ARG A 123 1.35 -10.08 12.99
C ARG A 123 1.00 -9.44 14.32
N ARG A 124 1.37 -10.11 15.42
CA ARG A 124 1.04 -9.70 16.78
C ARG A 124 2.11 -8.77 17.38
N ASP A 125 2.64 -7.88 16.60
CA ASP A 125 3.63 -6.91 17.06
C ASP A 125 2.97 -5.72 17.73
N VAL A 126 3.71 -5.09 18.63
CA VAL A 126 3.19 -3.97 19.41
C VAL A 126 3.27 -2.63 18.68
N ARG A 127 4.02 -2.54 17.58
CA ARG A 127 4.17 -1.31 16.81
C ARG A 127 3.87 -1.53 15.35
N THR A 128 3.30 -0.52 14.73
CA THR A 128 2.95 -0.59 13.30
C THR A 128 3.76 0.40 12.46
#